data_e0733af2aae86306c61c86f030a46e3f
#
_entry.id   e0733af2aae86306c61c86f030a46e3f
#
_cell.length_a   1.000
_cell.length_b   1.000
_cell.length_c   1.000
_cell.angle_alpha   90.00
_cell.angle_beta   90.00
_cell.angle_gamma   90.00
#
_symmetry.space_group_name_H-M   'P 1'
#
loop_
_entity.id
_entity.type
_entity.pdbx_description
1 polymer ?
#
loop_
_entity_poly.entity_id
_entity_poly.type
_entity_poly.pdbx_seq_one_letter_code
_entity_poly.pdbx_strand_id
1 'polypeptide(L)'
;CCGRNTTMLSAESGYGDRFFYLLLDDTDIVTGRHLTKIPKAVEEVCQSLDYTPSAVMICITCVDALLGTDMDRVCRKSSDRAGVPVVPCYMYALTREKRLPPMASVRKSVYSLLKPRKRKSDEVNILGYFSPLQEDCELYSLLKGAGVKKIREISRCESFEEYEQMSQANFSLVLNAEARYAAQQMEQELNIPFIELARVFQADKISTQYRLLGQAIGAEFRDKEYYDQTMALINDFREKHKGLCFAVGEFSNCDPVEMALALIRYGFKVAEIFGTVGERNFGFVKKIAQLSP
;
A
#
# COMPACT_ATOMS: atom_id res chain seq x y z
N CYS A 1 7.64 -9.61 -18.13
CA CYS A 1 8.41 -9.70 -16.86
C CYS A 1 7.52 -9.60 -15.64
N CYS A 2 6.62 -8.61 -15.55
CA CYS A 2 5.77 -8.43 -14.36
C CYS A 2 4.85 -9.63 -14.09
N GLY A 3 4.20 -10.17 -15.12
CA GLY A 3 3.30 -11.33 -14.98
C GLY A 3 3.99 -12.57 -14.42
N ARG A 4 5.21 -12.86 -14.88
CA ARG A 4 5.98 -14.04 -14.40
C ARG A 4 6.25 -13.97 -12.90
N ASN A 5 6.68 -12.83 -12.41
CA ASN A 5 6.94 -12.64 -10.96
C ASN A 5 5.66 -12.75 -10.14
N THR A 6 4.56 -12.17 -10.62
CA THR A 6 3.26 -12.26 -9.94
C THR A 6 2.78 -13.71 -9.86
N THR A 7 2.94 -14.49 -10.95
CA THR A 7 2.59 -15.91 -10.96
C THR A 7 3.41 -16.72 -9.96
N MET A 8 4.73 -16.49 -9.95
CA MET A 8 5.62 -17.20 -9.04
C MET A 8 5.27 -16.92 -7.57
N LEU A 9 5.07 -15.66 -7.22
CA LEU A 9 4.66 -15.26 -5.88
C LEU A 9 3.27 -15.82 -5.49
N SER A 10 2.33 -15.86 -6.45
CA SER A 10 1.01 -16.46 -6.19
C SER A 10 1.11 -17.97 -5.95
N ALA A 11 1.94 -18.67 -6.74
CA ALA A 11 2.17 -20.10 -6.57
C ALA A 11 2.86 -20.42 -5.22
N GLU A 12 3.89 -19.65 -4.85
CA GLU A 12 4.58 -19.78 -3.57
C GLU A 12 3.66 -19.51 -2.38
N SER A 13 2.67 -18.62 -2.56
CA SER A 13 1.67 -18.28 -1.55
C SER A 13 0.47 -19.25 -1.54
N GLY A 14 0.45 -20.29 -2.37
CA GLY A 14 -0.64 -21.27 -2.45
C GLY A 14 -1.83 -20.83 -3.30
N TYR A 15 -1.71 -19.78 -4.11
CA TYR A 15 -2.79 -19.21 -4.93
C TYR A 15 -2.55 -19.35 -6.44
N GLY A 16 -1.70 -20.29 -6.87
CA GLY A 16 -1.36 -20.49 -8.27
C GLY A 16 -2.54 -20.87 -9.16
N ASP A 17 -3.55 -21.51 -8.60
CA ASP A 17 -4.83 -21.88 -9.23
C ASP A 17 -5.74 -20.68 -9.53
N ARG A 18 -5.43 -19.51 -9.00
CA ARG A 18 -6.19 -18.26 -9.21
C ARG A 18 -5.55 -17.32 -10.24
N PHE A 19 -4.51 -17.77 -10.92
CA PHE A 19 -3.79 -16.97 -11.89
C PHE A 19 -3.81 -17.60 -13.29
N PHE A 20 -4.37 -16.87 -14.27
CA PHE A 20 -4.58 -17.33 -15.62
C PHE A 20 -3.84 -16.45 -16.61
N TYR A 21 -3.43 -17.01 -17.75
CA TYR A 21 -2.78 -16.29 -18.83
C TYR A 21 -3.62 -16.30 -20.09
N LEU A 22 -3.85 -15.12 -20.66
CA LEU A 22 -4.33 -14.99 -22.02
C LEU A 22 -3.13 -14.77 -22.95
N LEU A 23 -2.90 -15.72 -23.86
CA LEU A 23 -1.89 -15.59 -24.88
C LEU A 23 -2.49 -14.87 -26.11
N LEU A 24 -1.80 -13.82 -26.54
CA LEU A 24 -2.14 -13.01 -27.71
C LEU A 24 -1.01 -13.12 -28.71
N ASP A 25 -1.34 -13.25 -29.99
CA ASP A 25 -0.41 -13.20 -31.12
C ASP A 25 -0.37 -11.80 -31.75
N ASP A 26 0.60 -11.59 -32.66
CA ASP A 26 0.76 -10.31 -33.35
C ASP A 26 -0.49 -9.94 -34.15
N THR A 27 -1.19 -10.93 -34.70
CA THR A 27 -2.42 -10.71 -35.47
C THR A 27 -3.55 -10.21 -34.57
N ASP A 28 -3.66 -10.73 -33.36
CA ASP A 28 -4.65 -10.25 -32.37
C ASP A 28 -4.44 -8.78 -32.02
N ILE A 29 -3.17 -8.39 -31.91
CA ILE A 29 -2.78 -7.03 -31.58
C ILE A 29 -3.08 -6.10 -32.77
N VAL A 30 -2.56 -6.42 -33.95
CA VAL A 30 -2.67 -5.57 -35.14
C VAL A 30 -4.12 -5.40 -35.61
N THR A 31 -4.93 -6.44 -35.48
CA THR A 31 -6.36 -6.41 -35.87
C THR A 31 -7.29 -5.92 -34.79
N GLY A 32 -6.81 -5.66 -33.58
CA GLY A 32 -7.64 -5.28 -32.44
C GLY A 32 -8.50 -6.41 -31.86
N ARG A 33 -8.27 -7.68 -32.28
CA ARG A 33 -9.02 -8.84 -31.78
C ARG A 33 -8.84 -9.08 -30.30
N HIS A 34 -7.74 -8.63 -29.70
CA HIS A 34 -7.51 -8.69 -28.24
C HIS A 34 -8.66 -8.05 -27.44
N LEU A 35 -9.31 -6.98 -27.96
CA LEU A 35 -10.44 -6.30 -27.32
C LEU A 35 -11.69 -7.18 -27.18
N THR A 36 -11.81 -8.22 -27.99
CA THR A 36 -12.90 -9.20 -27.92
C THR A 36 -12.48 -10.51 -27.28
N LYS A 37 -11.19 -10.88 -27.43
CA LYS A 37 -10.63 -12.08 -26.79
C LYS A 37 -10.58 -11.95 -25.26
N ILE A 38 -10.22 -10.77 -24.73
CA ILE A 38 -10.13 -10.56 -23.29
C ILE A 38 -11.46 -10.84 -22.58
N PRO A 39 -12.60 -10.20 -22.94
CA PRO A 39 -13.88 -10.51 -22.30
C PRO A 39 -14.31 -11.96 -22.42
N LYS A 40 -14.02 -12.60 -23.56
CA LYS A 40 -14.32 -14.03 -23.76
C LYS A 40 -13.47 -14.92 -22.84
N ALA A 41 -12.19 -14.64 -22.74
CA ALA A 41 -11.28 -15.38 -21.86
C ALA A 41 -11.68 -15.25 -20.37
N VAL A 42 -12.09 -14.07 -19.91
CA VAL A 42 -12.61 -13.88 -18.56
C VAL A 42 -13.85 -14.74 -18.31
N GLU A 43 -14.79 -14.76 -19.26
CA GLU A 43 -15.99 -15.60 -19.19
C GLU A 43 -15.62 -17.10 -19.12
N GLU A 44 -14.71 -17.57 -20.00
CA GLU A 44 -14.22 -18.94 -20.04
C GLU A 44 -13.53 -19.33 -18.71
N VAL A 45 -12.70 -18.46 -18.15
CA VAL A 45 -12.07 -18.69 -16.84
C VAL A 45 -13.13 -18.84 -15.75
N CYS A 46 -14.10 -17.93 -15.68
CA CYS A 46 -15.15 -18.01 -14.67
C CYS A 46 -16.01 -19.28 -14.81
N GLN A 47 -16.22 -19.77 -16.04
CA GLN A 47 -16.96 -20.99 -16.29
C GLN A 47 -16.15 -22.26 -15.98
N SER A 48 -14.82 -22.20 -16.07
CA SER A 48 -13.93 -23.33 -15.81
C SER A 48 -13.62 -23.58 -14.34
N LEU A 49 -13.95 -22.63 -13.47
CA LEU A 49 -13.75 -22.76 -12.02
C LEU A 49 -14.91 -23.51 -11.38
N ASP A 50 -14.61 -24.30 -10.35
CA ASP A 50 -15.60 -24.99 -9.53
C ASP A 50 -16.36 -24.03 -8.59
N TYR A 51 -15.98 -22.76 -8.58
CA TYR A 51 -16.58 -21.71 -7.76
C TYR A 51 -16.72 -20.40 -8.57
N THR A 52 -17.64 -19.55 -8.18
CA THR A 52 -17.78 -18.22 -8.75
C THR A 52 -16.76 -17.26 -8.08
N PRO A 53 -15.80 -16.68 -8.82
CA PRO A 53 -14.86 -15.73 -8.23
C PRO A 53 -15.60 -14.45 -7.79
N SER A 54 -15.23 -13.89 -6.65
CA SER A 54 -15.82 -12.65 -6.13
C SER A 54 -15.46 -11.43 -6.96
N ALA A 55 -14.29 -11.46 -7.61
CA ALA A 55 -13.84 -10.44 -8.55
C ALA A 55 -12.73 -11.00 -9.44
N VAL A 56 -12.53 -10.39 -10.61
CA VAL A 56 -11.42 -10.69 -11.52
C VAL A 56 -10.58 -9.43 -11.72
N MET A 57 -9.26 -9.55 -11.61
CA MET A 57 -8.32 -8.47 -11.89
C MET A 57 -7.55 -8.78 -13.18
N ILE A 58 -7.64 -7.89 -14.16
CA ILE A 58 -6.89 -8.03 -15.42
C ILE A 58 -5.58 -7.26 -15.29
N CYS A 59 -4.45 -8.00 -15.18
CA CYS A 59 -3.12 -7.39 -15.18
C CYS A 59 -2.77 -6.86 -16.57
N ILE A 60 -2.67 -5.54 -16.68
CA ILE A 60 -2.41 -4.83 -17.92
C ILE A 60 -0.92 -4.87 -18.22
N THR A 61 -0.58 -5.23 -19.46
CA THR A 61 0.80 -5.29 -19.93
C THR A 61 1.27 -3.97 -20.54
N CYS A 62 2.58 -3.88 -20.80
CA CYS A 62 3.16 -2.73 -21.50
C CYS A 62 2.62 -2.60 -22.93
N VAL A 63 2.21 -3.69 -23.55
CA VAL A 63 1.63 -3.70 -24.90
C VAL A 63 0.32 -2.92 -24.94
N ASP A 64 -0.59 -3.20 -24.02
CA ASP A 64 -1.87 -2.48 -23.91
C ASP A 64 -1.67 -0.99 -23.66
N ALA A 65 -0.63 -0.65 -22.87
CA ALA A 65 -0.26 0.73 -22.61
C ALA A 65 0.21 1.47 -23.87
N LEU A 66 1.02 0.81 -24.71
CA LEU A 66 1.52 1.36 -25.97
C LEU A 66 0.41 1.49 -27.01
N LEU A 67 -0.54 0.56 -27.03
CA LEU A 67 -1.70 0.58 -27.93
C LEU A 67 -2.76 1.61 -27.51
N GLY A 68 -2.65 2.18 -26.32
CA GLY A 68 -3.68 3.09 -25.77
C GLY A 68 -5.03 2.41 -25.55
N THR A 69 -5.02 1.11 -25.23
CA THR A 69 -6.25 0.33 -25.00
C THR A 69 -7.07 0.90 -23.85
N ASP A 70 -8.35 1.17 -24.09
CA ASP A 70 -9.30 1.53 -23.03
C ASP A 70 -9.69 0.29 -22.21
N MET A 71 -8.84 -0.01 -21.24
CA MET A 71 -9.02 -1.19 -20.39
C MET A 71 -10.23 -1.07 -19.45
N ASP A 72 -10.64 0.12 -19.07
CA ASP A 72 -11.86 0.31 -18.27
C ASP A 72 -13.10 -0.13 -19.05
N ARG A 73 -13.16 0.18 -20.35
CA ARG A 73 -14.20 -0.31 -21.24
C ARG A 73 -14.15 -1.83 -21.43
N VAL A 74 -12.95 -2.40 -21.59
CA VAL A 74 -12.77 -3.85 -21.72
C VAL A 74 -13.21 -4.56 -20.44
N CYS A 75 -12.83 -4.05 -19.28
CA CYS A 75 -13.23 -4.62 -17.97
C CYS A 75 -14.75 -4.55 -17.77
N ARG A 76 -15.40 -3.42 -18.10
CA ARG A 76 -16.88 -3.34 -18.05
C ARG A 76 -17.54 -4.43 -18.91
N LYS A 77 -17.11 -4.57 -20.17
CA LYS A 77 -17.63 -5.63 -21.04
C LYS A 77 -17.37 -7.04 -20.49
N SER A 78 -16.22 -7.25 -19.87
CA SER A 78 -15.88 -8.53 -19.24
C SER A 78 -16.78 -8.79 -18.03
N SER A 79 -17.05 -7.77 -17.22
CA SER A 79 -17.96 -7.84 -16.08
C SER A 79 -19.38 -8.18 -16.49
N ASP A 80 -19.89 -7.52 -17.55
CA ASP A 80 -21.24 -7.78 -18.10
C ASP A 80 -21.40 -9.23 -18.60
N ARG A 81 -20.34 -9.80 -19.17
CA ARG A 81 -20.36 -11.19 -19.69
C ARG A 81 -20.19 -12.23 -18.58
N ALA A 82 -19.25 -12.00 -17.66
CA ALA A 82 -18.92 -12.98 -16.63
C ALA A 82 -19.85 -12.91 -15.42
N GLY A 83 -20.64 -11.84 -15.27
CA GLY A 83 -21.53 -11.63 -14.13
C GLY A 83 -20.81 -11.35 -12.81
N VAL A 84 -19.52 -11.06 -12.85
CA VAL A 84 -18.70 -10.74 -11.67
C VAL A 84 -17.94 -9.42 -11.90
N PRO A 85 -17.57 -8.68 -10.84
CA PRO A 85 -16.76 -7.48 -10.96
C PRO A 85 -15.42 -7.77 -11.65
N VAL A 86 -15.08 -7.01 -12.69
CA VAL A 86 -13.79 -7.09 -13.39
C VAL A 86 -13.14 -5.72 -13.37
N VAL A 87 -11.92 -5.64 -12.86
CA VAL A 87 -11.18 -4.37 -12.74
C VAL A 87 -9.79 -4.46 -13.37
N PRO A 88 -9.29 -3.36 -13.97
CA PRO A 88 -7.95 -3.32 -14.54
C PRO A 88 -6.90 -3.15 -13.43
N CYS A 89 -5.78 -3.86 -13.56
CA CYS A 89 -4.63 -3.74 -12.70
C CYS A 89 -3.46 -3.18 -13.51
N TYR A 90 -3.22 -1.88 -13.41
CA TYR A 90 -2.20 -1.16 -14.18
C TYR A 90 -0.81 -1.32 -13.54
N MET A 91 -0.08 -2.34 -13.95
CA MET A 91 1.25 -2.69 -13.41
C MET A 91 2.43 -2.21 -14.28
N TYR A 92 2.19 -1.48 -15.33
CA TYR A 92 3.25 -1.05 -16.25
C TYR A 92 3.85 0.32 -15.87
N ALA A 93 5.15 0.48 -16.16
CA ALA A 93 5.91 1.69 -15.81
C ALA A 93 6.35 2.52 -17.03
N LEU A 94 6.02 2.12 -18.26
CA LEU A 94 6.59 2.67 -19.49
C LEU A 94 6.15 4.11 -19.83
N THR A 95 5.01 4.56 -19.34
CA THR A 95 4.50 5.90 -19.65
C THR A 95 4.12 6.60 -18.37
N ARG A 96 5.08 7.32 -17.78
CA ARG A 96 4.88 7.98 -16.47
C ARG A 96 4.24 9.36 -16.54
N GLU A 97 4.22 9.99 -17.69
CA GLU A 97 3.64 11.33 -17.82
C GLU A 97 2.15 11.32 -17.46
N LYS A 98 1.82 12.03 -16.39
CA LYS A 98 0.45 12.21 -15.84
C LYS A 98 -0.27 10.92 -15.38
N ARG A 99 0.44 9.80 -15.18
CA ARG A 99 -0.14 8.55 -14.66
C ARG A 99 0.37 8.26 -13.24
N LEU A 100 -0.46 7.61 -12.47
CA LEU A 100 -0.08 7.14 -11.13
C LEU A 100 1.06 6.10 -11.22
N PRO A 101 1.99 6.09 -10.25
CA PRO A 101 2.93 4.99 -10.12
C PRO A 101 2.21 3.64 -10.08
N PRO A 102 2.81 2.55 -10.63
CA PRO A 102 2.14 1.25 -10.72
C PRO A 102 1.55 0.77 -9.39
N MET A 103 2.30 0.88 -8.31
CA MET A 103 1.84 0.43 -7.00
C MET A 103 0.69 1.27 -6.42
N ALA A 104 0.62 2.56 -6.75
CA ALA A 104 -0.52 3.40 -6.40
C ALA A 104 -1.75 3.03 -7.23
N SER A 105 -1.56 2.76 -8.53
CA SER A 105 -2.63 2.31 -9.43
C SER A 105 -3.21 0.96 -9.01
N VAL A 106 -2.37 0.00 -8.64
CA VAL A 106 -2.80 -1.32 -8.14
C VAL A 106 -3.66 -1.16 -6.89
N ARG A 107 -3.20 -0.38 -5.91
CA ARG A 107 -3.98 -0.13 -4.68
C ARG A 107 -5.34 0.52 -4.99
N LYS A 108 -5.34 1.51 -5.88
CA LYS A 108 -6.58 2.14 -6.33
C LYS A 108 -7.54 1.11 -6.94
N SER A 109 -7.07 0.25 -7.83
CA SER A 109 -7.89 -0.81 -8.45
C SER A 109 -8.40 -1.83 -7.43
N VAL A 110 -7.57 -2.22 -6.47
CA VAL A 110 -7.98 -3.15 -5.40
C VAL A 110 -9.11 -2.54 -4.57
N TYR A 111 -8.96 -1.32 -4.08
CA TYR A 111 -9.98 -0.70 -3.22
C TYR A 111 -11.20 -0.17 -3.97
N SER A 112 -11.17 -0.08 -5.31
CA SER A 112 -12.35 0.29 -6.13
C SER A 112 -13.45 -0.77 -6.15
N LEU A 113 -13.16 -1.98 -5.70
CA LEU A 113 -14.17 -3.05 -5.55
C LEU A 113 -15.06 -2.86 -4.33
N LEU A 114 -14.69 -2.00 -3.38
CA LEU A 114 -15.48 -1.72 -2.18
C LEU A 114 -16.75 -0.94 -2.55
N LYS A 115 -17.86 -1.32 -1.96
CA LYS A 115 -19.17 -0.66 -2.14
C LYS A 115 -19.57 0.07 -0.86
N PRO A 116 -20.32 1.19 -0.97
CA PRO A 116 -20.78 1.93 0.20
C PRO A 116 -21.57 1.05 1.17
N ARG A 117 -21.21 1.12 2.45
CA ARG A 117 -21.88 0.45 3.57
C ARG A 117 -22.07 1.42 4.73
N LYS A 118 -22.95 1.08 5.68
CA LYS A 118 -23.14 1.89 6.89
C LYS A 118 -21.86 1.92 7.72
N ARG A 119 -21.36 3.12 8.00
CA ARG A 119 -20.16 3.33 8.82
C ARG A 119 -20.39 2.89 10.26
N LYS A 120 -19.32 2.41 10.88
CA LYS A 120 -19.24 2.04 12.30
C LYS A 120 -18.14 2.86 12.96
N SER A 121 -18.47 3.56 14.03
CA SER A 121 -17.58 4.51 14.69
C SER A 121 -16.36 3.87 15.37
N ASP A 122 -16.39 2.57 15.61
CA ASP A 122 -15.39 1.80 16.33
C ASP A 122 -14.54 0.88 15.41
N GLU A 123 -14.65 1.06 14.07
CA GLU A 123 -13.87 0.32 13.09
C GLU A 123 -12.92 1.24 12.31
N VAL A 124 -11.69 0.78 12.09
CA VAL A 124 -10.62 1.53 11.41
C VAL A 124 -9.92 0.64 10.39
N ASN A 125 -9.60 1.19 9.22
CA ASN A 125 -8.73 0.54 8.25
C ASN A 125 -7.28 0.98 8.43
N ILE A 126 -6.35 0.06 8.22
CA ILE A 126 -4.93 0.37 7.97
C ILE A 126 -4.66 0.10 6.49
N LEU A 127 -4.24 1.14 5.77
CA LEU A 127 -3.95 1.11 4.35
C LEU A 127 -2.46 1.37 4.13
N GLY A 128 -1.88 0.70 3.15
CA GLY A 128 -0.51 1.01 2.73
C GLY A 128 0.28 -0.20 2.30
N TYR A 129 0.20 -1.29 3.02
CA TYR A 129 0.92 -2.51 2.72
C TYR A 129 -0.04 -3.64 2.33
N PHE A 130 0.45 -4.58 1.50
CA PHE A 130 -0.23 -5.84 1.22
C PHE A 130 0.27 -6.96 2.14
N SER A 131 1.23 -6.67 2.99
CA SER A 131 1.63 -7.52 4.11
C SER A 131 1.07 -6.95 5.41
N PRO A 132 0.70 -7.77 6.39
CA PRO A 132 0.21 -7.29 7.67
C PRO A 132 1.32 -6.57 8.45
N LEU A 133 0.94 -5.65 9.30
CA LEU A 133 1.86 -5.16 10.33
C LEU A 133 2.20 -6.31 11.29
N GLN A 134 3.35 -6.21 11.94
CA GLN A 134 3.72 -7.17 12.98
C GLN A 134 2.68 -7.16 14.11
N GLU A 135 2.39 -8.32 14.68
CA GLU A 135 1.31 -8.46 15.66
C GLU A 135 1.56 -7.67 16.96
N ASP A 136 2.82 -7.47 17.29
CA ASP A 136 3.29 -6.67 18.43
C ASP A 136 3.43 -5.17 18.14
N CYS A 137 3.01 -4.71 16.95
CA CYS A 137 3.03 -3.30 16.61
C CYS A 137 2.15 -2.50 17.60
N GLU A 138 2.76 -1.50 18.23
CA GLU A 138 2.13 -0.67 19.25
C GLU A 138 0.86 0.04 18.75
N LEU A 139 0.77 0.31 17.44
CA LEU A 139 -0.38 0.97 16.84
C LEU A 139 -1.69 0.22 17.10
N TYR A 140 -1.66 -1.13 17.14
CA TYR A 140 -2.85 -1.92 17.48
C TYR A 140 -3.30 -1.67 18.92
N SER A 141 -2.37 -1.67 19.86
CA SER A 141 -2.68 -1.44 21.28
C SER A 141 -3.15 -0.01 21.52
N LEU A 142 -2.53 0.96 20.86
CA LEU A 142 -2.92 2.38 20.96
C LEU A 142 -4.31 2.63 20.38
N LEU A 143 -4.64 2.06 19.22
CA LEU A 143 -5.97 2.17 18.62
C LEU A 143 -7.04 1.49 19.50
N LYS A 144 -6.76 0.30 20.03
CA LYS A 144 -7.68 -0.39 20.96
C LYS A 144 -7.89 0.44 22.24
N GLY A 145 -6.82 1.00 22.80
CA GLY A 145 -6.90 1.91 23.95
C GLY A 145 -7.72 3.17 23.67
N ALA A 146 -7.75 3.63 22.43
CA ALA A 146 -8.57 4.75 21.96
C ALA A 146 -10.03 4.36 21.63
N GLY A 147 -10.45 3.11 21.94
CA GLY A 147 -11.83 2.65 21.75
C GLY A 147 -12.13 2.01 20.39
N VAL A 148 -11.13 1.80 19.55
CA VAL A 148 -11.29 1.05 18.30
C VAL A 148 -11.46 -0.43 18.61
N LYS A 149 -12.57 -1.03 18.18
CA LYS A 149 -12.86 -2.46 18.40
C LYS A 149 -12.38 -3.34 17.25
N LYS A 150 -12.44 -2.84 16.03
CA LYS A 150 -12.02 -3.60 14.86
C LYS A 150 -11.03 -2.81 14.02
N ILE A 151 -9.87 -3.39 13.80
CA ILE A 151 -8.84 -2.87 12.90
C ILE A 151 -8.78 -3.81 11.70
N ARG A 152 -8.87 -3.26 10.50
CA ARG A 152 -8.88 -4.04 9.26
C ARG A 152 -7.68 -3.69 8.40
N GLU A 153 -7.02 -4.74 7.95
CA GLU A 153 -5.97 -4.71 6.94
C GLU A 153 -6.35 -5.68 5.83
N ILE A 154 -6.14 -5.31 4.58
CA ILE A 154 -6.45 -6.18 3.45
C ILE A 154 -5.70 -7.53 3.54
N SER A 155 -4.47 -7.50 4.03
CA SER A 155 -3.61 -8.67 4.22
C SER A 155 -4.11 -9.66 5.28
N ARG A 156 -5.07 -9.26 6.11
CA ARG A 156 -5.68 -10.07 7.16
C ARG A 156 -7.10 -10.51 6.82
N CYS A 157 -7.61 -10.12 5.65
CA CYS A 157 -8.91 -10.58 5.19
C CYS A 157 -8.80 -12.01 4.64
N GLU A 158 -9.52 -12.94 5.25
CA GLU A 158 -9.56 -14.34 4.83
C GLU A 158 -10.60 -14.58 3.73
N SER A 159 -11.56 -13.68 3.58
CA SER A 159 -12.61 -13.76 2.57
C SER A 159 -12.88 -12.40 1.91
N PHE A 160 -13.55 -12.47 0.74
CA PHE A 160 -14.00 -11.24 0.06
C PHE A 160 -15.05 -10.48 0.87
N GLU A 161 -15.87 -11.18 1.65
CA GLU A 161 -16.84 -10.55 2.55
C GLU A 161 -16.14 -9.74 3.66
N GLU A 162 -15.08 -10.26 4.24
CA GLU A 162 -14.26 -9.50 5.21
C GLU A 162 -13.60 -8.28 4.57
N TYR A 163 -13.09 -8.43 3.35
CA TYR A 163 -12.57 -7.32 2.57
C TYR A 163 -13.65 -6.25 2.34
N GLU A 164 -14.86 -6.63 1.91
CA GLU A 164 -15.97 -5.69 1.72
C GLU A 164 -16.37 -4.93 3.00
N GLN A 165 -16.16 -5.51 4.17
CA GLN A 165 -16.40 -4.84 5.45
C GLN A 165 -15.42 -3.68 5.72
N MET A 166 -14.32 -3.55 4.97
CA MET A 166 -13.45 -2.37 5.04
C MET A 166 -14.21 -1.08 4.70
N SER A 167 -15.29 -1.16 3.93
CA SER A 167 -16.15 -0.01 3.63
C SER A 167 -17.02 0.48 4.80
N GLN A 168 -16.99 -0.22 5.94
CA GLN A 168 -17.71 0.19 7.16
C GLN A 168 -16.85 1.02 8.11
N ALA A 169 -15.55 1.17 7.84
CA ALA A 169 -14.64 1.85 8.75
C ALA A 169 -15.03 3.31 8.99
N ASN A 170 -14.76 3.79 10.20
CA ASN A 170 -14.95 5.19 10.56
C ASN A 170 -13.98 6.10 9.82
N PHE A 171 -12.73 5.66 9.75
CA PHE A 171 -11.67 6.33 8.99
C PHE A 171 -10.60 5.30 8.59
N SER A 172 -9.68 5.74 7.73
CA SER A 172 -8.52 4.95 7.31
C SER A 172 -7.23 5.60 7.77
N LEU A 173 -6.29 4.81 8.28
CA LEU A 173 -4.90 5.21 8.51
C LEU A 173 -4.06 4.82 7.30
N VAL A 174 -3.38 5.77 6.69
CA VAL A 174 -2.50 5.54 5.54
C VAL A 174 -1.05 5.54 6.03
N LEU A 175 -0.41 4.38 5.97
CA LEU A 175 0.98 4.19 6.43
C LEU A 175 2.00 4.22 5.29
N ASN A 176 1.54 4.18 4.04
CA ASN A 176 2.39 4.27 2.87
C ASN A 176 1.77 5.24 1.85
N ALA A 177 2.58 6.19 1.40
CA ALA A 177 2.14 7.23 0.45
C ALA A 177 1.54 6.67 -0.85
N GLU A 178 1.88 5.45 -1.26
CA GLU A 178 1.28 4.79 -2.43
C GLU A 178 -0.21 4.47 -2.24
N ALA A 179 -0.69 4.36 -1.01
CA ALA A 179 -2.10 4.13 -0.71
C ALA A 179 -2.93 5.43 -0.66
N ARG A 180 -2.29 6.61 -0.68
CA ARG A 180 -2.98 7.91 -0.61
C ARG A 180 -4.08 8.05 -1.65
N TYR A 181 -3.81 7.69 -2.90
CA TYR A 181 -4.78 7.80 -3.99
C TYR A 181 -5.98 6.85 -3.81
N ALA A 182 -5.74 5.67 -3.27
CA ALA A 182 -6.83 4.75 -2.91
C ALA A 182 -7.65 5.29 -1.74
N ALA A 183 -7.00 5.85 -0.72
CA ALA A 183 -7.67 6.48 0.41
C ALA A 183 -8.51 7.70 -0.02
N GLN A 184 -8.01 8.55 -0.93
CA GLN A 184 -8.75 9.65 -1.51
C GLN A 184 -9.99 9.18 -2.28
N GLN A 185 -9.87 8.09 -3.03
CA GLN A 185 -11.02 7.49 -3.71
C GLN A 185 -12.04 6.94 -2.69
N MET A 186 -11.59 6.25 -1.65
CA MET A 186 -12.47 5.76 -0.58
C MET A 186 -13.18 6.90 0.15
N GLU A 187 -12.52 8.03 0.34
CA GLU A 187 -13.15 9.23 0.91
C GLU A 187 -14.24 9.78 -0.01
N GLN A 188 -13.96 9.89 -1.31
CA GLN A 188 -14.92 10.44 -2.29
C GLN A 188 -16.11 9.50 -2.54
N GLU A 189 -15.87 8.20 -2.68
CA GLU A 189 -16.89 7.24 -3.10
C GLU A 189 -17.62 6.56 -1.92
N LEU A 190 -16.92 6.38 -0.78
CA LEU A 190 -17.43 5.67 0.40
C LEU A 190 -17.63 6.58 1.61
N ASN A 191 -17.24 7.86 1.51
CA ASN A 191 -17.26 8.82 2.61
C ASN A 191 -16.46 8.36 3.84
N ILE A 192 -15.31 7.69 3.62
CA ILE A 192 -14.38 7.23 4.66
C ILE A 192 -13.18 8.19 4.66
N PRO A 193 -13.07 9.14 5.60
CA PRO A 193 -11.94 10.05 5.67
C PRO A 193 -10.66 9.28 6.01
N PHE A 194 -9.51 9.89 5.74
CA PHE A 194 -8.24 9.25 6.05
C PHE A 194 -7.26 10.21 6.74
N ILE A 195 -6.35 9.61 7.51
CA ILE A 195 -5.25 10.29 8.17
C ILE A 195 -3.96 9.60 7.74
N GLU A 196 -2.97 10.38 7.29
CA GLU A 196 -1.67 9.83 6.94
C GLU A 196 -0.73 9.87 8.14
N LEU A 197 -0.10 8.74 8.43
CA LEU A 197 1.01 8.63 9.36
C LEU A 197 2.28 8.39 8.55
N ALA A 198 3.19 9.35 8.57
CA ALA A 198 4.44 9.22 7.86
C ALA A 198 5.35 8.18 8.55
N ARG A 199 5.92 7.29 7.77
CA ARG A 199 6.95 6.38 8.28
C ARG A 199 8.23 7.18 8.54
N VAL A 200 8.60 7.29 9.79
CA VAL A 200 9.79 8.00 10.26
C VAL A 200 10.52 7.18 11.33
N PHE A 201 11.81 7.45 11.52
CA PHE A 201 12.64 6.77 12.52
C PHE A 201 12.98 7.64 13.73
N GLN A 202 12.55 8.89 13.73
CA GLN A 202 12.69 9.78 14.88
C GLN A 202 11.55 9.53 15.87
N ALA A 203 11.84 8.92 17.03
CA ALA A 203 10.84 8.56 18.04
C ALA A 203 10.00 9.76 18.52
N ASP A 204 10.62 10.95 18.65
CA ASP A 204 9.91 12.19 18.99
C ASP A 204 8.86 12.59 17.95
N LYS A 205 9.12 12.31 16.68
CA LYS A 205 8.15 12.56 15.60
C LYS A 205 7.05 11.52 15.59
N ILE A 206 7.36 10.26 15.87
CA ILE A 206 6.35 9.20 16.00
C ILE A 206 5.38 9.57 17.12
N SER A 207 5.89 9.91 18.29
CA SER A 207 5.08 10.36 19.42
C SER A 207 4.25 11.60 19.09
N THR A 208 4.82 12.56 18.35
CA THR A 208 4.07 13.73 17.88
C THR A 208 2.93 13.33 16.93
N GLN A 209 3.15 12.38 16.03
CA GLN A 209 2.09 11.89 15.13
C GLN A 209 0.97 11.20 15.91
N TYR A 210 1.29 10.38 16.92
CA TYR A 210 0.28 9.76 17.77
C TYR A 210 -0.53 10.78 18.57
N ARG A 211 0.11 11.82 19.11
CA ARG A 211 -0.60 12.91 19.78
C ARG A 211 -1.55 13.64 18.82
N LEU A 212 -1.10 13.94 17.58
CA LEU A 212 -1.93 14.60 16.57
C LEU A 212 -3.09 13.70 16.11
N LEU A 213 -2.85 12.40 15.93
CA LEU A 213 -3.89 11.43 15.63
C LEU A 213 -4.93 11.40 16.74
N GLY A 214 -4.49 11.34 18.01
CA GLY A 214 -5.38 11.38 19.15
C GLY A 214 -6.26 12.63 19.16
N GLN A 215 -5.69 13.81 18.91
CA GLN A 215 -6.44 15.05 18.79
C GLN A 215 -7.48 15.00 17.65
N ALA A 216 -7.11 14.43 16.49
CA ALA A 216 -7.99 14.34 15.34
C ALA A 216 -9.21 13.43 15.56
N ILE A 217 -9.05 12.36 16.35
CA ILE A 217 -10.12 11.39 16.63
C ILE A 217 -10.77 11.58 18.00
N GLY A 218 -10.35 12.57 18.78
CA GLY A 218 -10.89 12.83 20.10
C GLY A 218 -10.49 11.80 21.18
N ALA A 219 -9.30 11.19 21.06
CA ALA A 219 -8.79 10.17 21.96
C ALA A 219 -7.37 10.50 22.45
N GLU A 220 -6.94 9.87 23.55
CA GLU A 220 -5.59 9.96 24.05
C GLU A 220 -4.79 8.72 23.67
N PHE A 221 -3.67 8.91 22.98
CA PHE A 221 -2.71 7.86 22.69
C PHE A 221 -1.60 7.89 23.76
N ARG A 222 -1.48 6.83 24.54
CA ARG A 222 -0.51 6.70 25.63
C ARG A 222 0.72 5.96 25.13
N ASP A 223 1.51 6.61 24.30
CA ASP A 223 2.69 6.03 23.67
C ASP A 223 3.99 6.15 24.49
N LYS A 224 3.94 6.79 25.67
CA LYS A 224 5.11 7.08 26.49
C LYS A 224 5.96 5.83 26.80
N GLU A 225 5.34 4.72 27.12
CA GLU A 225 6.04 3.48 27.45
C GLU A 225 6.84 2.97 26.23
N TYR A 226 6.25 2.97 25.04
CA TYR A 226 6.91 2.57 23.78
C TYR A 226 8.04 3.52 23.42
N TYR A 227 7.85 4.82 23.65
CA TYR A 227 8.89 5.83 23.47
C TYR A 227 10.08 5.56 24.40
N ASP A 228 9.83 5.39 25.70
CA ASP A 228 10.87 5.17 26.71
C ASP A 228 11.64 3.87 26.43
N GLN A 229 10.94 2.78 26.07
CA GLN A 229 11.55 1.51 25.68
C GLN A 229 12.42 1.66 24.41
N THR A 230 11.92 2.36 23.38
CA THR A 230 12.66 2.62 22.14
C THR A 230 13.94 3.39 22.43
N MET A 231 13.86 4.46 23.24
CA MET A 231 15.02 5.26 23.61
C MET A 231 16.03 4.49 24.44
N ALA A 232 15.57 3.60 25.33
CA ALA A 232 16.44 2.73 26.10
C ALA A 232 17.21 1.75 25.21
N LEU A 233 16.52 1.12 24.24
CA LEU A 233 17.15 0.20 23.26
C LEU A 233 18.18 0.93 22.38
N ILE A 234 17.85 2.12 21.89
CA ILE A 234 18.77 2.92 21.07
C ILE A 234 20.02 3.29 21.86
N ASN A 235 19.87 3.70 23.12
CA ASN A 235 21.01 4.05 23.97
C ASN A 235 21.86 2.84 24.30
N ASP A 236 21.25 1.70 24.65
CA ASP A 236 21.97 0.44 24.91
C ASP A 236 22.76 -0.02 23.67
N PHE A 237 22.12 0.02 22.49
CA PHE A 237 22.77 -0.32 21.24
C PHE A 237 23.97 0.60 20.94
N ARG A 238 23.80 1.91 21.14
CA ARG A 238 24.88 2.88 20.93
C ARG A 238 26.06 2.62 21.86
N GLU A 239 25.82 2.31 23.14
CA GLU A 239 26.88 2.01 24.10
C GLU A 239 27.61 0.72 23.76
N LYS A 240 26.92 -0.31 23.32
CA LYS A 240 27.51 -1.59 22.91
C LYS A 240 28.29 -1.51 21.61
N HIS A 241 27.94 -0.60 20.72
CA HIS A 241 28.50 -0.48 19.37
C HIS A 241 29.16 0.89 19.14
N LYS A 242 30.02 1.30 20.08
CA LYS A 242 30.79 2.56 19.98
C LYS A 242 31.63 2.56 18.71
N GLY A 243 31.47 3.63 17.90
CA GLY A 243 32.24 3.78 16.66
C GLY A 243 31.61 3.17 15.42
N LEU A 244 30.46 2.53 15.55
CA LEU A 244 29.69 2.07 14.39
C LEU A 244 29.35 3.24 13.48
N CYS A 245 29.57 3.05 12.16
CA CYS A 245 29.29 4.01 11.13
C CYS A 245 28.31 3.42 10.10
N PHE A 246 27.27 4.15 9.74
CA PHE A 246 26.24 3.69 8.85
C PHE A 246 26.39 4.27 7.44
N ALA A 247 26.11 3.44 6.44
CA ALA A 247 25.72 3.87 5.11
C ALA A 247 24.22 3.57 4.94
N VAL A 248 23.45 4.56 4.55
CA VAL A 248 21.98 4.47 4.50
C VAL A 248 21.51 4.59 3.06
N GLY A 249 20.63 3.71 2.62
CA GLY A 249 20.11 3.68 1.26
C GLY A 249 18.61 3.32 1.18
N GLU A 250 18.08 3.34 -0.03
CA GLU A 250 16.65 3.10 -0.32
C GLU A 250 16.19 1.65 -0.03
N PHE A 251 17.12 0.73 0.24
CA PHE A 251 16.82 -0.69 0.51
C PHE A 251 15.99 -0.92 1.78
N SER A 252 16.00 0.04 2.70
CA SER A 252 15.24 -0.06 3.96
C SER A 252 13.75 0.27 3.83
N ASN A 253 13.25 0.44 2.60
CA ASN A 253 11.85 0.78 2.30
C ASN A 253 11.35 2.01 3.08
N CYS A 254 12.25 3.00 3.26
CA CYS A 254 12.03 4.27 3.96
C CYS A 254 12.72 5.41 3.22
N ASP A 255 12.51 6.65 3.67
CA ASP A 255 13.29 7.79 3.22
C ASP A 255 14.70 7.73 3.84
N PRO A 256 15.77 7.50 3.04
CA PRO A 256 17.12 7.35 3.57
C PRO A 256 17.63 8.62 4.24
N VAL A 257 17.18 9.79 3.82
CA VAL A 257 17.57 11.07 4.40
C VAL A 257 16.95 11.25 5.79
N GLU A 258 15.69 10.86 5.96
CA GLU A 258 15.03 10.86 7.26
C GLU A 258 15.67 9.86 8.23
N MET A 259 15.98 8.66 7.77
CA MET A 259 16.69 7.65 8.57
C MET A 259 18.08 8.13 8.98
N ALA A 260 18.84 8.73 8.06
CA ALA A 260 20.15 9.30 8.38
C ALA A 260 20.04 10.39 9.45
N LEU A 261 19.07 11.30 9.31
CA LEU A 261 18.82 12.33 10.32
C LEU A 261 18.48 11.72 11.69
N ALA A 262 17.68 10.66 11.74
CA ALA A 262 17.36 9.96 12.98
C ALA A 262 18.62 9.36 13.62
N LEU A 263 19.45 8.65 12.84
CA LEU A 263 20.70 8.08 13.31
C LEU A 263 21.65 9.14 13.87
N ILE A 264 21.83 10.26 13.17
CA ILE A 264 22.68 11.37 13.62
C ILE A 264 22.14 11.94 14.94
N ARG A 265 20.83 12.14 15.05
CA ARG A 265 20.21 12.63 16.29
C ARG A 265 20.35 11.68 17.47
N TYR A 266 20.39 10.37 17.21
CA TYR A 266 20.66 9.36 18.22
C TYR A 266 22.15 9.22 18.57
N GLY A 267 23.03 10.03 17.92
CA GLY A 267 24.47 10.04 18.20
C GLY A 267 25.28 8.99 17.45
N PHE A 268 24.72 8.41 16.38
CA PHE A 268 25.45 7.53 15.49
C PHE A 268 26.16 8.32 14.38
N LYS A 269 27.22 7.73 13.83
CA LYS A 269 27.91 8.26 12.65
C LYS A 269 27.24 7.76 11.38
N VAL A 270 26.99 8.65 10.42
CA VAL A 270 26.54 8.31 9.08
C VAL A 270 27.60 8.78 8.09
N ALA A 271 28.19 7.86 7.33
CA ALA A 271 29.23 8.16 6.34
C ALA A 271 28.61 8.56 4.99
N GLU A 272 27.58 7.83 4.57
CA GLU A 272 27.03 7.97 3.23
C GLU A 272 25.51 7.82 3.24
N ILE A 273 24.85 8.56 2.34
CA ILE A 273 23.40 8.49 2.12
C ILE A 273 23.18 8.28 0.63
N PHE A 274 22.61 7.14 0.26
CA PHE A 274 22.24 6.78 -1.11
C PHE A 274 20.74 6.98 -1.28
N GLY A 275 20.34 7.98 -2.04
CA GLY A 275 18.93 8.25 -2.27
C GLY A 275 18.70 9.51 -3.09
N THR A 276 17.47 9.71 -3.51
CA THR A 276 17.07 10.88 -4.28
C THR A 276 16.63 12.01 -3.34
N VAL A 277 17.23 13.18 -3.50
CA VAL A 277 16.81 14.41 -2.80
C VAL A 277 15.73 15.11 -3.61
N GLY A 278 14.60 15.38 -3.00
CA GLY A 278 13.48 16.10 -3.58
C GLY A 278 12.78 16.99 -2.57
N GLU A 279 11.69 17.62 -2.96
CA GLU A 279 10.95 18.56 -2.09
C GLU A 279 10.54 17.95 -0.74
N ARG A 280 10.21 16.65 -0.72
CA ARG A 280 9.72 15.95 0.48
C ARG A 280 10.77 15.82 1.57
N ASN A 281 12.02 15.58 1.20
CA ASN A 281 13.11 15.30 2.15
C ASN A 281 14.16 16.40 2.24
N PHE A 282 14.06 17.45 1.42
CA PHE A 282 15.00 18.57 1.45
C PHE A 282 15.10 19.25 2.84
N GLY A 283 14.00 19.28 3.58
CA GLY A 283 14.00 19.76 4.97
C GLY A 283 14.87 18.92 5.92
N PHE A 284 15.00 17.62 5.66
CA PHE A 284 15.89 16.75 6.42
C PHE A 284 17.35 16.99 6.06
N VAL A 285 17.67 17.18 4.76
CA VAL A 285 19.02 17.54 4.31
C VAL A 285 19.53 18.79 5.02
N LYS A 286 18.71 19.85 5.08
CA LYS A 286 19.07 21.08 5.80
C LYS A 286 19.38 20.84 7.27
N LYS A 287 18.61 19.96 7.94
CA LYS A 287 18.84 19.62 9.35
C LYS A 287 20.10 18.80 9.55
N ILE A 288 20.41 17.87 8.63
CA ILE A 288 21.65 17.10 8.65
C ILE A 288 22.85 18.05 8.53
N ALA A 289 22.82 18.97 7.56
CA ALA A 289 23.89 19.95 7.36
C ALA A 289 24.11 20.88 8.57
N GLN A 290 23.10 21.10 9.41
CA GLN A 290 23.24 21.86 10.66
C GLN A 290 23.85 21.06 11.80
N LEU A 291 23.66 19.71 11.80
CA LEU A 291 24.11 18.82 12.88
C LEU A 291 25.50 18.20 12.59
N SER A 292 25.83 18.05 11.33
CA SER A 292 27.06 17.45 10.84
C SER A 292 27.54 18.24 9.62
N PRO A 293 28.15 19.42 9.87
CA PRO A 293 28.66 20.31 8.80
C PRO A 293 29.82 19.69 8.01
#